data_6c4dfa4aa45cbf92d14ed28db3bf7d23
#
_entry.id   6c4dfa4aa45cbf92d14ed28db3bf7d23
#
_cell.length_a   1.000
_cell.length_b   1.000
_cell.length_c   1.000
_cell.angle_alpha   90.00
_cell.angle_beta   90.00
_cell.angle_gamma   90.00
#
_symmetry.space_group_name_H-M   'P 1'
#
loop_
_entity.id
_entity.type
_entity.pdbx_description
1 polymer ?
#
loop_
_entity_poly.entity_id
_entity_poly.type
_entity_poly.pdbx_seq_one_letter_code
_entity_poly.pdbx_strand_id
1 'polypeptide(L)'
;TATPMAHGSSWCNAPCKPTFFLGVLPVSICSLGADFLSSLCTQALIQFLSLPTSLLISAMYLLGQTKSIHISCPKENASSKFLAPYTTFSRIHAKSITCLDISSGGGLGVSSSTDGSMKIWQASNGELRRVLEGHVFDVNCCRFFPSGLVVLSGGMDAQLKIWSAEDASCVVTFKGHKGGILDTAIVERGKNVVSGSRDGTARLWDCGRSACLGVIADCGCSINGVAVGAADNSINLGSPEQTPSEREVGTESKMLLLAREDKKLQCVGLQSRQPVFLFIGSDAFNCCTFLSGFLLLAGTQDGNIYQLDVRNPRAPVQVIHRSGAPVLSLLSFRDGFIASQGDGSSFIVQQDLDYVIELTGADCDPVYKVATWEKQIYTCCRDGLVRRYQLSDL
;
A
#
# COMPACT_ATOMS: atom_id res chain seq x y z
N THR A 1 -45.02 -5.96 13.67
CA THR A 1 -44.56 -7.24 14.18
C THR A 1 -44.10 -8.13 13.05
N ALA A 2 -42.85 -8.10 12.71
CA ALA A 2 -42.06 -9.19 12.11
C ALA A 2 -40.64 -8.68 11.93
N THR A 3 -39.74 -9.19 12.72
CA THR A 3 -38.29 -9.07 12.60
C THR A 3 -37.79 -9.88 11.41
N PRO A 4 -36.89 -9.36 10.59
CA PRO A 4 -36.11 -10.19 9.66
C PRO A 4 -34.84 -10.70 10.34
N MET A 5 -34.64 -11.99 10.26
CA MET A 5 -33.38 -12.66 10.62
C MET A 5 -32.27 -12.27 9.64
N ALA A 6 -31.17 -11.77 10.18
CA ALA A 6 -29.92 -11.60 9.46
C ALA A 6 -29.06 -12.84 9.61
N HIS A 7 -28.83 -13.56 8.53
CA HIS A 7 -27.70 -14.47 8.37
C HIS A 7 -26.63 -13.73 7.55
N GLY A 8 -25.60 -13.23 8.22
CA GLY A 8 -24.40 -12.70 7.63
C GLY A 8 -23.23 -13.16 8.46
N SER A 9 -22.37 -14.01 7.90
CA SER A 9 -21.08 -14.39 8.48
C SER A 9 -20.19 -13.15 8.57
N SER A 10 -20.05 -12.64 9.80
CA SER A 10 -19.26 -11.46 10.13
C SER A 10 -17.80 -11.82 10.32
N TRP A 11 -16.96 -11.50 9.34
CA TRP A 11 -15.53 -11.36 9.55
C TRP A 11 -15.24 -9.88 9.83
N CYS A 12 -14.64 -9.61 11.01
CA CYS A 12 -14.12 -8.31 11.44
C CYS A 12 -15.09 -7.14 11.56
N ASN A 13 -16.18 -7.28 12.32
CA ASN A 13 -16.81 -6.16 13.00
C ASN A 13 -16.32 -6.11 14.45
N ALA A 14 -15.05 -5.77 14.67
CA ALA A 14 -14.58 -5.33 15.96
C ALA A 14 -14.33 -3.82 15.88
N PRO A 15 -15.01 -2.99 16.66
CA PRO A 15 -14.60 -1.60 16.82
C PRO A 15 -13.18 -1.60 17.39
N CYS A 16 -12.29 -0.79 16.85
CA CYS A 16 -10.96 -0.55 17.40
C CYS A 16 -11.03 0.18 18.74
N LYS A 17 -11.56 -0.48 19.72
CA LYS A 17 -11.19 -0.44 21.13
C LYS A 17 -10.96 -1.89 21.47
N PRO A 18 -9.74 -2.39 21.56
CA PRO A 18 -9.48 -3.68 22.15
C PRO A 18 -9.81 -3.56 23.63
N THR A 19 -11.06 -3.79 23.99
CA THR A 19 -11.43 -4.09 25.37
C THR A 19 -11.06 -5.55 25.60
N PHE A 20 -9.78 -5.80 25.83
CA PHE A 20 -9.31 -7.09 26.26
C PHE A 20 -9.72 -7.27 27.72
N PHE A 21 -10.82 -7.96 27.97
CA PHE A 21 -11.10 -8.52 29.28
C PHE A 21 -10.19 -9.74 29.50
N LEU A 22 -9.12 -9.54 30.27
CA LEU A 22 -8.21 -10.61 30.72
C LEU A 22 -8.88 -11.43 31.83
N GLY A 23 -9.66 -12.42 31.44
CA GLY A 23 -9.96 -13.54 32.31
C GLY A 23 -9.04 -14.69 31.89
N VAL A 24 -8.08 -15.06 32.81
CA VAL A 24 -7.19 -16.23 32.80
C VAL A 24 -7.08 -16.94 31.44
N LEU A 25 -6.17 -16.46 30.59
CA LEU A 25 -5.84 -17.06 29.32
C LEU A 25 -4.57 -17.92 29.46
N PRO A 26 -4.48 -19.09 28.82
CA PRO A 26 -3.19 -19.63 28.46
C PRO A 26 -2.60 -18.76 27.36
N VAL A 27 -1.80 -17.77 27.74
CA VAL A 27 -1.04 -16.94 26.81
C VAL A 27 0.16 -17.77 26.38
N SER A 28 0.15 -18.28 25.16
CA SER A 28 1.36 -18.79 24.54
C SER A 28 2.20 -17.58 24.11
N ILE A 29 3.04 -17.10 25.03
CA ILE A 29 3.95 -15.99 24.79
C ILE A 29 5.21 -16.56 24.17
N CYS A 30 5.38 -16.38 22.86
CA CYS A 30 6.65 -16.62 22.19
C CYS A 30 7.44 -15.31 22.13
N SER A 31 8.51 -15.27 22.87
CA SER A 31 9.66 -14.36 23.09
C SER A 31 9.81 -13.10 22.23
N LEU A 32 9.94 -11.94 22.84
CA LEU A 32 10.17 -10.60 22.28
C LEU A 32 11.40 -9.93 22.91
N GLY A 33 12.13 -9.12 22.17
CA GLY A 33 13.26 -8.31 22.67
C GLY A 33 12.83 -6.99 23.35
N ALA A 34 13.71 -6.39 24.13
CA ALA A 34 13.44 -5.14 24.88
C ALA A 34 13.03 -3.96 23.96
N ASP A 35 13.54 -3.91 22.73
CA ASP A 35 13.21 -2.88 21.73
C ASP A 35 11.77 -3.01 21.17
N PHE A 36 11.13 -4.14 21.38
CA PHE A 36 9.76 -4.36 20.93
C PHE A 36 8.71 -3.75 21.85
N LEU A 37 8.98 -3.69 23.16
CA LEU A 37 8.05 -3.05 24.10
C LEU A 37 7.96 -1.54 23.89
N SER A 38 9.02 -0.90 23.38
CA SER A 38 9.01 0.49 22.96
C SER A 38 8.27 0.71 21.65
N SER A 39 8.04 -0.36 20.87
CA SER A 39 7.40 -0.33 19.55
C SER A 39 5.98 -0.89 19.51
N LEU A 40 5.47 -1.41 20.61
CA LEU A 40 4.05 -1.71 20.78
C LEU A 40 3.29 -0.37 20.90
N CYS A 41 2.29 -0.16 20.06
CA CYS A 41 1.43 1.01 20.13
C CYS A 41 1.00 1.27 21.59
N THR A 42 1.12 2.52 22.04
CA THR A 42 0.86 2.95 23.43
C THR A 42 -0.49 2.46 23.96
N GLN A 43 -1.48 2.25 23.10
CA GLN A 43 -2.78 1.68 23.44
C GLN A 43 -2.71 0.19 23.82
N ALA A 44 -1.86 -0.60 23.17
CA ALA A 44 -1.65 -2.00 23.56
C ALA A 44 -0.86 -2.08 24.87
N LEU A 45 0.09 -1.18 25.11
CA LEU A 45 0.86 -1.09 26.36
C LEU A 45 -0.02 -0.70 27.57
N ILE A 46 -0.95 0.25 27.41
CA ILE A 46 -1.85 0.67 28.50
C ILE A 46 -2.75 -0.49 28.96
N GLN A 47 -3.13 -1.38 28.06
CA GLN A 47 -3.89 -2.59 28.44
C GLN A 47 -3.00 -3.70 29.02
N PHE A 48 -1.73 -3.80 28.59
CA PHE A 48 -0.74 -4.69 29.21
C PHE A 48 -0.34 -4.25 30.64
N LEU A 49 -0.38 -2.97 30.94
CA LEU A 49 -0.08 -2.42 32.28
C LEU A 49 -1.09 -2.84 33.36
N SER A 50 -2.24 -3.39 32.99
CA SER A 50 -3.19 -4.00 33.92
C SER A 50 -2.84 -5.46 34.29
N LEU A 51 -1.79 -6.04 33.71
CA LEU A 51 -1.32 -7.39 34.03
C LEU A 51 -0.50 -7.40 35.33
N PRO A 52 -0.58 -8.49 36.10
CA PRO A 52 0.31 -8.67 37.26
C PRO A 52 1.78 -8.63 36.85
N THR A 53 2.60 -7.96 37.62
CA THR A 53 4.04 -7.70 37.35
C THR A 53 4.83 -9.00 37.03
N SER A 54 4.43 -10.14 37.60
CA SER A 54 5.03 -11.46 37.32
C SER A 54 4.80 -11.95 35.88
N LEU A 55 3.64 -11.63 35.29
CA LEU A 55 3.32 -11.96 33.90
C LEU A 55 4.06 -11.03 32.91
N LEU A 56 4.21 -9.76 33.28
CA LEU A 56 5.02 -8.79 32.52
C LEU A 56 6.50 -9.18 32.47
N ILE A 57 7.07 -9.60 33.60
CA ILE A 57 8.47 -10.05 33.68
C ILE A 57 8.68 -11.35 32.89
N SER A 58 7.74 -12.29 32.96
CA SER A 58 7.79 -13.53 32.17
C SER A 58 7.63 -13.24 30.67
N ALA A 59 6.75 -12.32 30.30
CA ALA A 59 6.62 -11.84 28.94
C ALA A 59 7.91 -11.19 28.45
N MET A 60 8.53 -10.32 29.24
CA MET A 60 9.80 -9.67 28.93
C MET A 60 10.97 -10.66 28.78
N TYR A 61 11.01 -11.73 29.57
CA TYR A 61 12.09 -12.72 29.49
C TYR A 61 11.97 -13.63 28.26
N LEU A 62 10.76 -13.95 27.82
CA LEU A 62 10.47 -14.71 26.59
C LEU A 62 10.68 -13.87 25.33
N LEU A 63 10.66 -12.53 25.44
CA LEU A 63 10.79 -11.57 24.35
C LEU A 63 12.18 -11.52 23.66
N GLY A 64 13.18 -12.23 24.21
CA GLY A 64 14.57 -12.14 23.71
C GLY A 64 14.89 -12.89 22.41
N GLN A 65 14.06 -13.83 21.96
CA GLN A 65 14.46 -14.75 20.88
C GLN A 65 13.56 -14.76 19.62
N THR A 66 12.28 -14.46 19.70
CA THR A 66 11.41 -14.39 18.50
C THR A 66 10.84 -13.00 18.33
N LYS A 67 10.85 -12.46 17.09
CA LYS A 67 10.31 -11.12 16.78
C LYS A 67 8.80 -11.13 16.57
N SER A 68 8.07 -12.08 17.11
CA SER A 68 6.62 -12.16 16.96
C SER A 68 5.90 -12.65 18.21
N ILE A 69 4.69 -12.12 18.44
CA ILE A 69 3.76 -12.60 19.47
C ILE A 69 2.45 -12.96 18.80
N HIS A 70 1.89 -14.10 19.18
CA HIS A 70 0.53 -14.49 18.81
C HIS A 70 -0.39 -14.34 20.03
N ILE A 71 -1.47 -13.57 19.86
CA ILE A 71 -2.49 -13.34 20.89
C ILE A 71 -3.82 -13.84 20.36
N SER A 72 -4.47 -14.74 21.10
CA SER A 72 -5.81 -15.23 20.77
C SER A 72 -6.77 -14.99 21.91
N CYS A 73 -7.99 -14.58 21.60
CA CYS A 73 -9.10 -14.44 22.53
C CYS A 73 -10.22 -15.41 22.13
N PRO A 74 -10.27 -16.64 22.73
CA PRO A 74 -11.27 -17.65 22.36
C PRO A 74 -12.72 -17.21 22.60
N LYS A 75 -12.95 -16.30 23.57
CA LYS A 75 -14.30 -15.80 23.88
C LYS A 75 -14.88 -14.93 22.78
N GLU A 76 -14.05 -14.22 22.03
CA GLU A 76 -14.44 -13.31 20.95
C GLU A 76 -14.12 -13.89 19.57
N ASN A 77 -13.59 -15.13 19.53
CA ASN A 77 -13.10 -15.76 18.30
C ASN A 77 -12.15 -14.84 17.51
N ALA A 78 -11.32 -14.08 18.23
CA ALA A 78 -10.39 -13.12 17.65
C ALA A 78 -8.95 -13.57 17.91
N SER A 79 -8.12 -13.42 16.89
CA SER A 79 -6.72 -13.82 16.94
C SER A 79 -5.88 -12.84 16.13
N SER A 80 -4.71 -12.45 16.64
CA SER A 80 -3.75 -11.58 15.96
C SER A 80 -2.32 -11.98 16.24
N LYS A 81 -1.47 -11.95 15.23
CA LYS A 81 -0.03 -12.15 15.35
C LYS A 81 0.67 -10.82 15.17
N PHE A 82 1.39 -10.35 16.17
CA PHE A 82 2.18 -9.12 16.11
C PHE A 82 3.60 -9.45 15.67
N LEU A 83 4.11 -8.70 14.71
CA LEU A 83 5.43 -8.88 14.14
C LEU A 83 6.26 -7.60 14.30
N ALA A 84 7.39 -7.70 15.00
CA ALA A 84 8.34 -6.61 15.13
C ALA A 84 9.25 -6.50 13.90
N PRO A 85 9.77 -5.30 13.60
CA PRO A 85 10.73 -5.14 12.53
C PRO A 85 12.00 -5.95 12.80
N TYR A 86 12.46 -6.68 11.79
CA TYR A 86 13.73 -7.39 11.83
C TYR A 86 14.90 -6.41 11.88
N THR A 87 14.78 -5.33 11.08
CA THR A 87 15.76 -4.25 11.01
C THR A 87 15.05 -2.93 10.74
N THR A 88 15.55 -1.85 11.35
CA THR A 88 15.09 -0.48 11.12
C THR A 88 16.24 0.33 10.54
N PHE A 89 16.00 1.01 9.43
CA PHE A 89 16.96 1.86 8.74
C PHE A 89 16.67 3.33 9.07
N SER A 90 17.48 3.96 9.89
CA SER A 90 17.29 5.33 10.39
C SER A 90 18.15 6.40 9.68
N ARG A 91 18.99 5.99 8.73
CA ARG A 91 19.96 6.90 8.09
C ARG A 91 19.69 7.17 6.62
N ILE A 92 18.56 6.68 6.10
CA ILE A 92 18.24 6.87 4.69
C ILE A 92 17.78 8.30 4.45
N HIS A 93 16.78 8.78 5.19
CA HIS A 93 16.28 10.15 5.09
C HIS A 93 16.28 10.85 6.45
N ALA A 94 16.38 12.19 6.43
CA ALA A 94 16.29 13.01 7.64
C ALA A 94 14.85 13.49 7.93
N LYS A 95 13.95 13.37 6.93
CA LYS A 95 12.53 13.77 7.01
C LYS A 95 11.62 12.60 6.68
N SER A 96 10.31 12.85 6.73
CA SER A 96 9.27 11.87 6.42
C SER A 96 9.49 11.21 5.06
N ILE A 97 9.34 9.90 5.00
CA ILE A 97 9.45 9.11 3.77
C ILE A 97 8.05 8.92 3.20
N THR A 98 7.82 9.46 2.01
CA THR A 98 6.50 9.49 1.35
C THR A 98 6.19 8.23 0.57
N CYS A 99 7.20 7.60 -0.01
CA CYS A 99 7.04 6.37 -0.79
C CYS A 99 8.31 5.54 -0.74
N LEU A 100 8.17 4.25 -0.95
CA LEU A 100 9.28 3.32 -1.14
C LEU A 100 8.89 2.20 -2.11
N ASP A 101 9.89 1.59 -2.72
CA ASP A 101 9.75 0.37 -3.50
C ASP A 101 11.04 -0.46 -3.44
N ILE A 102 10.93 -1.76 -3.75
CA ILE A 102 12.06 -2.71 -3.76
C ILE A 102 12.24 -3.24 -5.18
N SER A 103 13.47 -3.31 -5.62
CA SER A 103 13.82 -3.85 -6.95
C SER A 103 13.40 -5.32 -7.09
N SER A 104 13.10 -5.75 -8.30
CA SER A 104 12.70 -7.13 -8.62
C SER A 104 13.69 -8.18 -8.13
N GLY A 105 14.97 -7.87 -8.09
CA GLY A 105 16.03 -8.74 -7.54
C GLY A 105 16.22 -8.63 -6.02
N GLY A 106 15.43 -7.79 -5.32
CA GLY A 106 15.48 -7.62 -3.87
C GLY A 106 16.74 -6.98 -3.31
N GLY A 107 17.70 -6.63 -4.15
CA GLY A 107 18.99 -6.07 -3.71
C GLY A 107 18.95 -4.59 -3.38
N LEU A 108 18.06 -3.82 -4.03
CA LEU A 108 17.97 -2.38 -3.91
C LEU A 108 16.60 -1.94 -3.44
N GLY A 109 16.56 -0.92 -2.60
CA GLY A 109 15.38 -0.14 -2.28
C GLY A 109 15.50 1.27 -2.85
N VAL A 110 14.37 1.85 -3.25
CA VAL A 110 14.24 3.27 -3.55
C VAL A 110 13.25 3.90 -2.60
N SER A 111 13.51 5.10 -2.15
CA SER A 111 12.58 5.86 -1.32
C SER A 111 12.62 7.34 -1.63
N SER A 112 11.49 8.01 -1.44
CA SER A 112 11.30 9.44 -1.60
C SER A 112 10.91 10.09 -0.28
N SER A 113 11.23 11.37 -0.13
CA SER A 113 11.02 12.11 1.11
C SER A 113 10.38 13.48 0.84
N THR A 114 9.78 14.04 1.89
CA THR A 114 9.19 15.40 1.89
C THR A 114 10.21 16.52 1.72
N ASP A 115 11.50 16.22 1.66
CA ASP A 115 12.53 17.18 1.31
C ASP A 115 12.85 17.23 -0.19
N GLY A 116 12.08 16.50 -1.02
CA GLY A 116 12.27 16.38 -2.46
C GLY A 116 13.41 15.42 -2.83
N SER A 117 14.11 14.84 -1.87
CA SER A 117 15.17 13.89 -2.16
C SER A 117 14.63 12.50 -2.45
N MET A 118 15.25 11.81 -3.38
CA MET A 118 15.07 10.39 -3.64
C MET A 118 16.39 9.68 -3.44
N LYS A 119 16.34 8.49 -2.87
CA LYS A 119 17.56 7.73 -2.55
C LYS A 119 17.40 6.28 -2.92
N ILE A 120 18.46 5.70 -3.50
CA ILE A 120 18.62 4.27 -3.71
C ILE A 120 19.56 3.73 -2.65
N TRP A 121 19.16 2.67 -1.99
CA TRP A 121 19.88 2.08 -0.87
C TRP A 121 19.89 0.56 -0.97
N GLN A 122 20.85 -0.07 -0.30
CA GLN A 122 20.97 -1.53 -0.22
C GLN A 122 19.85 -2.09 0.67
N ALA A 123 19.02 -2.97 0.15
CA ALA A 123 17.87 -3.50 0.88
C ALA A 123 18.24 -4.39 2.08
N SER A 124 19.45 -4.95 2.11
CA SER A 124 19.93 -5.81 3.19
C SER A 124 20.32 -5.03 4.47
N ASN A 125 20.91 -3.83 4.33
CA ASN A 125 21.51 -3.08 5.44
C ASN A 125 21.15 -1.59 5.48
N GLY A 126 20.39 -1.07 4.49
CA GLY A 126 20.02 0.35 4.41
C GLY A 126 21.15 1.29 3.96
N GLU A 127 22.27 0.76 3.49
CA GLU A 127 23.41 1.56 3.04
C GLU A 127 23.05 2.38 1.80
N LEU A 128 23.29 3.69 1.85
CA LEU A 128 23.01 4.60 0.74
C LEU A 128 23.91 4.28 -0.46
N ARG A 129 23.30 4.05 -1.61
CA ARG A 129 24.00 3.77 -2.88
C ARG A 129 24.02 4.98 -3.79
N ARG A 130 22.88 5.66 -3.97
CA ARG A 130 22.72 6.80 -4.89
C ARG A 130 21.75 7.81 -4.33
N VAL A 131 21.94 9.07 -4.70
CA VAL A 131 20.97 10.15 -4.51
C VAL A 131 20.47 10.57 -5.89
N LEU A 132 19.14 10.63 -6.06
CA LEU A 132 18.48 11.03 -7.30
C LEU A 132 18.01 12.48 -7.13
N GLU A 133 18.71 13.42 -7.72
CA GLU A 133 18.44 14.86 -7.61
C GLU A 133 17.81 15.41 -8.88
N GLY A 134 16.77 16.24 -8.76
CA GLY A 134 16.14 16.91 -9.90
C GLY A 134 14.65 17.13 -9.83
N HIS A 135 13.91 16.59 -8.85
CA HIS A 135 12.60 17.10 -8.48
C HIS A 135 12.75 18.37 -7.64
N VAL A 136 11.87 19.35 -7.84
CA VAL A 136 11.94 20.65 -7.17
C VAL A 136 11.13 20.64 -5.86
N PHE A 137 10.08 19.85 -5.80
CA PHE A 137 9.16 19.73 -4.66
C PHE A 137 9.08 18.28 -4.18
N ASP A 138 8.20 18.03 -3.21
CA ASP A 138 7.96 16.71 -2.64
C ASP A 138 7.73 15.66 -3.74
N VAL A 139 8.33 14.51 -3.58
CA VAL A 139 8.13 13.35 -4.46
C VAL A 139 7.13 12.41 -3.80
N ASN A 140 5.96 12.25 -4.42
CA ASN A 140 4.85 11.49 -3.83
C ASN A 140 4.93 9.99 -4.13
N CYS A 141 5.51 9.61 -5.27
CA CYS A 141 5.59 8.22 -5.67
C CYS A 141 6.92 7.90 -6.34
N CYS A 142 7.42 6.70 -6.07
CA CYS A 142 8.58 6.12 -6.72
C CYS A 142 8.37 4.61 -6.89
N ARG A 143 8.83 4.06 -8.02
CA ARG A 143 8.72 2.63 -8.33
C ARG A 143 9.92 2.16 -9.15
N PHE A 144 10.40 0.96 -8.90
CA PHE A 144 11.29 0.29 -9.83
C PHE A 144 10.51 -0.22 -11.05
N PHE A 145 11.13 -0.12 -12.21
CA PHE A 145 10.70 -0.90 -13.37
C PHE A 145 10.97 -2.39 -13.13
N PRO A 146 10.26 -3.28 -13.83
CA PRO A 146 10.46 -4.73 -13.68
C PRO A 146 11.91 -5.21 -13.92
N SER A 147 12.71 -4.44 -14.66
CA SER A 147 14.14 -4.70 -14.84
C SER A 147 14.96 -4.56 -13.55
N GLY A 148 14.46 -3.81 -12.56
CA GLY A 148 15.19 -3.47 -11.34
C GLY A 148 16.33 -2.46 -11.51
N LEU A 149 16.56 -1.97 -12.74
CA LEU A 149 17.68 -1.06 -13.09
C LEU A 149 17.24 0.39 -13.29
N VAL A 150 15.94 0.63 -13.35
CA VAL A 150 15.35 1.93 -13.68
C VAL A 150 14.26 2.24 -12.67
N VAL A 151 14.16 3.51 -12.29
CA VAL A 151 13.17 4.03 -11.34
C VAL A 151 12.27 5.06 -12.01
N LEU A 152 10.96 4.95 -11.79
CA LEU A 152 9.96 5.94 -12.13
C LEU A 152 9.64 6.77 -10.89
N SER A 153 9.50 8.08 -11.02
CA SER A 153 9.04 8.97 -9.95
C SER A 153 8.01 9.98 -10.44
N GLY A 154 7.17 10.43 -9.52
CA GLY A 154 6.22 11.51 -9.73
C GLY A 154 6.21 12.47 -8.54
N GLY A 155 6.24 13.76 -8.82
CA GLY A 155 6.37 14.79 -7.79
C GLY A 155 5.30 15.88 -7.88
N MET A 156 5.31 16.74 -6.85
CA MET A 156 4.46 17.93 -6.78
C MET A 156 4.83 19.00 -7.80
N ASP A 157 5.97 18.87 -8.47
CA ASP A 157 6.41 19.68 -9.62
C ASP A 157 5.68 19.36 -10.93
N ALA A 158 4.65 18.51 -10.87
CA ALA A 158 3.85 18.05 -12.01
C ALA A 158 4.66 17.30 -13.09
N GLN A 159 5.82 16.76 -12.71
CA GLN A 159 6.70 16.02 -13.61
C GLN A 159 6.79 14.55 -13.18
N LEU A 160 6.84 13.65 -14.20
CA LEU A 160 7.38 12.33 -14.01
C LEU A 160 8.82 12.31 -14.48
N LYS A 161 9.64 11.51 -13.81
CA LYS A 161 11.03 11.31 -14.21
C LYS A 161 11.37 9.82 -14.20
N ILE A 162 12.25 9.45 -15.13
CA ILE A 162 12.85 8.12 -15.16
C ILE A 162 14.34 8.27 -14.90
N TRP A 163 14.82 7.44 -13.98
CA TRP A 163 16.19 7.48 -13.47
C TRP A 163 16.90 6.15 -13.72
N SER A 164 18.16 6.20 -14.05
CA SER A 164 19.03 5.03 -14.01
C SER A 164 19.42 4.75 -12.55
N ALA A 165 19.23 3.52 -12.10
CA ALA A 165 19.64 3.11 -10.76
C ALA A 165 21.16 2.90 -10.64
N GLU A 166 21.86 2.78 -11.77
CA GLU A 166 23.30 2.53 -11.82
C GLU A 166 24.12 3.80 -11.58
N ASP A 167 23.81 4.88 -12.29
CA ASP A 167 24.57 6.12 -12.28
C ASP A 167 23.82 7.34 -11.71
N ALA A 168 22.56 7.16 -11.30
CA ALA A 168 21.66 8.18 -10.77
C ALA A 168 21.25 9.25 -11.78
N SER A 169 21.52 9.09 -13.07
CA SER A 169 21.14 10.04 -14.10
C SER A 169 19.63 10.07 -14.34
N CYS A 170 19.07 11.28 -14.56
CA CYS A 170 17.70 11.44 -15.01
C CYS A 170 17.65 11.24 -16.54
N VAL A 171 17.17 10.08 -16.98
CA VAL A 171 17.14 9.69 -18.40
C VAL A 171 15.96 10.34 -19.13
N VAL A 172 14.81 10.46 -18.46
CA VAL A 172 13.57 10.97 -19.06
C VAL A 172 12.89 11.93 -18.10
N THR A 173 12.34 13.01 -18.62
CA THR A 173 11.41 13.90 -17.91
C THR A 173 10.17 14.08 -18.76
N PHE A 174 9.01 13.69 -18.22
CA PHE A 174 7.72 13.92 -18.86
C PHE A 174 7.10 15.20 -18.31
N LYS A 175 6.60 16.03 -19.23
CA LYS A 175 5.88 17.27 -18.94
C LYS A 175 4.51 17.24 -19.59
N GLY A 176 3.49 17.76 -18.89
CA GLY A 176 2.13 17.84 -19.43
C GLY A 176 1.05 17.90 -18.37
N HIS A 177 1.24 17.32 -17.19
CA HIS A 177 0.35 17.56 -16.05
C HIS A 177 0.39 19.04 -15.61
N LYS A 178 -0.73 19.53 -15.10
CA LYS A 178 -0.89 20.90 -14.58
C LYS A 178 -0.91 20.93 -13.05
N GLY A 179 -0.94 19.77 -12.40
CA GLY A 179 -0.92 19.59 -10.96
C GLY A 179 0.02 18.48 -10.54
N GLY A 180 0.34 18.41 -9.24
CA GLY A 180 1.25 17.42 -8.70
C GLY A 180 0.80 15.98 -9.02
N ILE A 181 1.76 15.12 -9.30
CA ILE A 181 1.52 13.71 -9.55
C ILE A 181 1.44 13.00 -8.21
N LEU A 182 0.37 12.25 -7.98
CA LEU A 182 0.09 11.61 -6.71
C LEU A 182 0.46 10.12 -6.72
N ASP A 183 0.19 9.42 -7.83
CA ASP A 183 0.58 8.02 -7.97
C ASP A 183 0.87 7.67 -9.43
N THR A 184 1.58 6.56 -9.63
CA THR A 184 1.98 6.06 -10.94
C THR A 184 1.80 4.55 -11.02
N ALA A 185 1.66 4.04 -12.23
CA ALA A 185 1.67 2.60 -12.49
C ALA A 185 2.49 2.30 -13.76
N ILE A 186 3.16 1.17 -13.75
CA ILE A 186 3.96 0.70 -14.89
C ILE A 186 3.15 -0.35 -15.64
N VAL A 187 3.08 -0.22 -16.96
CA VAL A 187 2.38 -1.16 -17.83
C VAL A 187 3.35 -2.26 -18.25
N GLU A 188 3.09 -3.50 -17.84
CA GLU A 188 3.88 -4.69 -18.14
C GLU A 188 5.40 -4.49 -17.95
N ARG A 189 6.16 -4.51 -19.05
CA ARG A 189 7.63 -4.37 -19.04
C ARG A 189 8.10 -2.91 -18.98
N GLY A 190 7.16 -1.94 -18.95
CA GLY A 190 7.48 -0.52 -18.76
C GLY A 190 7.78 0.26 -20.02
N LYS A 191 7.31 -0.19 -21.20
CA LYS A 191 7.32 0.68 -22.39
C LYS A 191 6.39 1.87 -22.21
N ASN A 192 5.29 1.64 -21.51
CA ASN A 192 4.33 2.67 -21.14
C ASN A 192 4.17 2.76 -19.62
N VAL A 193 3.86 3.95 -19.14
CA VAL A 193 3.53 4.21 -17.73
C VAL A 193 2.27 5.07 -17.65
N VAL A 194 1.55 4.94 -16.54
CA VAL A 194 0.35 5.71 -16.23
C VAL A 194 0.62 6.58 -15.02
N SER A 195 0.04 7.78 -15.00
CA SER A 195 0.08 8.69 -13.87
C SER A 195 -1.31 9.19 -13.50
N GLY A 196 -1.56 9.37 -12.21
CA GLY A 196 -2.69 10.09 -11.64
C GLY A 196 -2.23 11.39 -10.98
N SER A 197 -2.97 12.46 -11.18
CA SER A 197 -2.57 13.80 -10.76
C SER A 197 -3.68 14.57 -10.05
N ARG A 198 -3.27 15.58 -9.28
CA ARG A 198 -4.15 16.60 -8.70
C ARG A 198 -4.90 17.43 -9.74
N ASP A 199 -4.42 17.46 -11.00
CA ASP A 199 -5.12 18.14 -12.07
C ASP A 199 -6.39 17.42 -12.55
N GLY A 200 -6.70 16.27 -11.95
CA GLY A 200 -7.88 15.46 -12.26
C GLY A 200 -7.69 14.52 -13.43
N THR A 201 -6.53 14.50 -14.07
CA THR A 201 -6.29 13.65 -15.24
C THR A 201 -5.46 12.41 -14.91
N ALA A 202 -5.82 11.28 -15.53
CA ALA A 202 -4.97 10.12 -15.68
C ALA A 202 -4.38 10.09 -17.08
N ARG A 203 -3.06 9.95 -17.21
CA ARG A 203 -2.35 10.03 -18.51
C ARG A 203 -1.51 8.80 -18.77
N LEU A 204 -1.44 8.42 -20.06
CA LEU A 204 -0.56 7.38 -20.57
C LEU A 204 0.66 8.01 -21.25
N TRP A 205 1.85 7.45 -20.99
CA TRP A 205 3.12 7.97 -21.47
C TRP A 205 3.93 6.91 -22.21
N ASP A 206 4.63 7.30 -23.25
CA ASP A 206 5.65 6.50 -23.94
C ASP A 206 7.03 6.81 -23.36
N CYS A 207 7.63 5.84 -22.68
CA CYS A 207 8.95 5.99 -22.06
C CYS A 207 10.07 6.21 -23.09
N GLY A 208 9.94 5.61 -24.28
CA GLY A 208 10.98 5.71 -25.31
C GLY A 208 11.05 7.06 -26.01
N ARG A 209 9.91 7.77 -26.11
CA ARG A 209 9.84 9.10 -26.73
C ARG A 209 9.68 10.25 -25.75
N SER A 210 9.57 9.96 -24.47
CA SER A 210 9.31 10.96 -23.44
C SER A 210 8.02 11.77 -23.70
N ALA A 211 6.99 11.13 -24.27
CA ALA A 211 5.80 11.79 -24.78
C ALA A 211 4.53 11.28 -24.10
N CYS A 212 3.56 12.19 -23.92
CA CYS A 212 2.21 11.83 -23.53
C CYS A 212 1.47 11.21 -24.73
N LEU A 213 0.99 9.97 -24.58
CA LEU A 213 0.17 9.30 -25.60
C LEU A 213 -1.29 9.74 -25.54
N GLY A 214 -1.74 10.25 -24.41
CA GLY A 214 -3.09 10.78 -24.25
C GLY A 214 -3.57 10.80 -22.81
N VAL A 215 -4.70 11.46 -22.63
CA VAL A 215 -5.49 11.43 -21.40
C VAL A 215 -6.38 10.19 -21.46
N ILE A 216 -6.27 9.34 -20.43
CA ILE A 216 -7.11 8.13 -20.30
C ILE A 216 -8.44 8.49 -19.68
N ALA A 217 -8.41 9.34 -18.65
CA ALA A 217 -9.60 9.85 -17.96
C ALA A 217 -9.35 11.27 -17.47
N ASP A 218 -10.39 12.08 -17.54
CA ASP A 218 -10.49 13.39 -16.89
C ASP A 218 -11.64 13.33 -15.88
N CYS A 219 -11.28 13.36 -14.60
CA CYS A 219 -12.22 13.19 -13.52
C CYS A 219 -12.72 14.52 -12.92
N GLY A 220 -12.07 15.64 -13.28
CA GLY A 220 -12.36 16.98 -12.71
C GLY A 220 -12.02 17.11 -11.22
N CYS A 221 -11.41 16.10 -10.60
CA CYS A 221 -10.99 16.07 -9.19
C CYS A 221 -9.70 15.26 -9.03
N SER A 222 -8.96 15.48 -7.95
CA SER A 222 -7.70 14.77 -7.69
C SER A 222 -7.83 13.26 -7.84
N ILE A 223 -6.85 12.64 -8.49
CA ILE A 223 -6.67 11.19 -8.57
C ILE A 223 -5.55 10.82 -7.60
N ASN A 224 -5.91 10.26 -6.45
CA ASN A 224 -4.99 9.99 -5.35
C ASN A 224 -4.20 8.69 -5.53
N GLY A 225 -4.78 7.70 -6.23
CA GLY A 225 -4.13 6.43 -6.47
C GLY A 225 -4.49 5.86 -7.83
N VAL A 226 -3.56 5.11 -8.42
CA VAL A 226 -3.74 4.42 -9.69
C VAL A 226 -3.22 2.99 -9.61
N ALA A 227 -3.93 2.05 -10.23
CA ALA A 227 -3.48 0.67 -10.35
C ALA A 227 -3.84 0.12 -11.72
N VAL A 228 -2.90 -0.61 -12.34
CA VAL A 228 -3.12 -1.30 -13.62
C VAL A 228 -3.21 -2.80 -13.36
N GLY A 229 -4.23 -3.45 -13.89
CA GLY A 229 -4.43 -4.90 -13.78
C GLY A 229 -4.87 -5.51 -15.11
N ALA A 230 -4.65 -6.80 -15.27
CA ALA A 230 -5.19 -7.55 -16.40
C ALA A 230 -6.68 -7.80 -16.17
N ALA A 231 -7.50 -7.59 -17.20
CA ALA A 231 -8.91 -7.98 -17.16
C ALA A 231 -9.06 -9.48 -17.36
N ASP A 232 -10.02 -10.08 -16.66
CA ASP A 232 -10.52 -11.40 -16.99
C ASP A 232 -11.31 -11.35 -18.32
N ASN A 233 -11.31 -12.43 -19.08
CA ASN A 233 -12.00 -12.51 -20.39
C ASN A 233 -13.50 -12.27 -20.30
N SER A 234 -14.10 -12.37 -19.13
CA SER A 234 -15.52 -12.09 -18.88
C SER A 234 -15.84 -10.59 -18.79
N ILE A 235 -14.81 -9.73 -18.69
CA ILE A 235 -14.97 -8.29 -18.49
C ILE A 235 -14.94 -7.59 -19.84
N ASN A 236 -16.00 -6.87 -20.16
CA ASN A 236 -16.07 -6.06 -21.36
C ASN A 236 -15.38 -4.71 -21.12
N LEU A 237 -14.25 -4.48 -21.77
CA LEU A 237 -13.49 -3.25 -21.70
C LEU A 237 -13.94 -2.18 -22.72
N GLY A 238 -14.92 -2.50 -23.56
CA GLY A 238 -15.31 -1.64 -24.68
C GLY A 238 -14.28 -1.62 -25.82
N SER A 239 -14.63 -0.95 -26.89
CA SER A 239 -13.74 -0.74 -28.04
C SER A 239 -13.21 0.68 -28.02
N PRO A 240 -11.95 0.92 -28.42
CA PRO A 240 -11.41 2.26 -28.52
C PRO A 240 -12.15 3.08 -29.60
N GLU A 241 -12.48 4.33 -29.31
CA GLU A 241 -13.12 5.25 -30.28
C GLU A 241 -12.17 5.66 -31.40
N GLN A 242 -10.89 5.68 -31.09
CA GLN A 242 -9.82 6.01 -32.06
C GLN A 242 -8.85 4.83 -32.12
N THR A 243 -8.25 4.63 -33.27
CA THR A 243 -7.21 3.61 -33.45
C THR A 243 -6.08 3.87 -32.44
N PRO A 244 -5.77 2.92 -31.55
CA PRO A 244 -4.67 3.07 -30.62
C PRO A 244 -3.35 3.34 -31.33
N SER A 245 -2.49 4.14 -30.70
CA SER A 245 -1.16 4.38 -31.23
C SER A 245 -0.34 3.08 -31.25
N GLU A 246 0.44 2.84 -32.28
CA GLU A 246 1.43 1.74 -32.31
C GLU A 246 2.41 1.78 -31.10
N ARG A 247 2.46 2.91 -30.41
CA ARG A 247 3.25 3.13 -29.20
C ARG A 247 2.58 2.68 -27.91
N GLU A 248 1.29 2.39 -27.97
CA GLU A 248 0.55 1.81 -26.83
C GLU A 248 0.81 0.31 -26.76
N VAL A 249 1.80 -0.09 -25.98
CA VAL A 249 2.27 -1.47 -25.87
C VAL A 249 1.82 -2.08 -24.55
N GLY A 250 1.19 -3.25 -24.63
CA GLY A 250 0.72 -3.99 -23.44
C GLY A 250 -0.49 -3.33 -22.75
N THR A 251 -1.23 -2.47 -23.45
CA THR A 251 -2.44 -1.80 -22.94
C THR A 251 -3.70 -2.60 -23.20
N GLU A 252 -3.63 -3.55 -24.15
CA GLU A 252 -4.74 -4.46 -24.47
C GLU A 252 -5.12 -5.29 -23.23
N SER A 253 -6.40 -5.57 -23.08
CA SER A 253 -6.94 -6.36 -21.96
C SER A 253 -6.49 -5.87 -20.58
N LYS A 254 -6.15 -4.59 -20.43
CA LYS A 254 -5.78 -3.98 -19.14
C LYS A 254 -6.87 -3.04 -18.67
N MET A 255 -7.07 -3.06 -17.36
CA MET A 255 -7.91 -2.11 -16.62
C MET A 255 -7.04 -1.11 -15.87
N LEU A 256 -7.51 0.11 -15.78
CA LEU A 256 -6.97 1.15 -14.92
C LEU A 256 -7.97 1.48 -13.84
N LEU A 257 -7.57 1.32 -12.57
CA LEU A 257 -8.31 1.83 -11.42
C LEU A 257 -7.84 3.23 -11.07
N LEU A 258 -8.79 4.07 -10.71
CA LEU A 258 -8.60 5.46 -10.29
C LEU A 258 -9.27 5.65 -8.92
N ALA A 259 -8.45 5.85 -7.88
CA ALA A 259 -8.90 6.25 -6.56
C ALA A 259 -9.04 7.78 -6.54
N ARG A 260 -10.29 8.28 -6.37
CA ARG A 260 -10.63 9.69 -6.57
C ARG A 260 -10.97 10.38 -5.25
N GLU A 261 -10.69 11.68 -5.20
CA GLU A 261 -11.00 12.54 -4.06
C GLU A 261 -12.51 12.74 -3.85
N ASP A 262 -13.32 12.65 -4.92
CA ASP A 262 -14.77 12.85 -4.89
C ASP A 262 -15.56 11.61 -4.44
N LYS A 263 -14.96 10.74 -3.62
CA LYS A 263 -15.53 9.50 -3.06
C LYS A 263 -15.85 8.44 -4.10
N LYS A 264 -15.28 8.52 -5.28
CA LYS A 264 -15.52 7.57 -6.36
C LYS A 264 -14.28 6.72 -6.63
N LEU A 265 -14.52 5.45 -6.85
CA LEU A 265 -13.56 4.52 -7.44
C LEU A 265 -14.01 4.25 -8.87
N GLN A 266 -13.18 4.60 -9.83
CA GLN A 266 -13.48 4.43 -11.25
C GLN A 266 -12.56 3.39 -11.86
N CYS A 267 -13.13 2.51 -12.67
CA CYS A 267 -12.38 1.59 -13.52
C CYS A 267 -12.62 1.94 -14.97
N VAL A 268 -11.53 2.01 -15.75
CA VAL A 268 -11.58 2.25 -17.19
C VAL A 268 -10.75 1.22 -17.94
N GLY A 269 -11.14 0.88 -19.15
CA GLY A 269 -10.29 0.11 -20.04
C GLY A 269 -9.07 0.95 -20.44
N LEU A 270 -7.86 0.41 -20.24
CA LEU A 270 -6.63 1.20 -20.44
C LEU A 270 -6.46 1.62 -21.90
N GLN A 271 -6.70 0.73 -22.86
CA GLN A 271 -6.61 1.02 -24.28
C GLN A 271 -7.89 1.65 -24.84
N SER A 272 -9.06 1.13 -24.44
CA SER A 272 -10.35 1.62 -24.94
C SER A 272 -10.73 2.99 -24.41
N ARG A 273 -10.17 3.40 -23.25
CA ARG A 273 -10.54 4.61 -22.51
C ARG A 273 -12.02 4.66 -22.12
N GLN A 274 -12.73 3.51 -22.25
CA GLN A 274 -14.14 3.40 -21.91
C GLN A 274 -14.31 3.08 -20.42
N PRO A 275 -15.35 3.64 -19.78
CA PRO A 275 -15.65 3.32 -18.39
C PRO A 275 -16.13 1.85 -18.28
N VAL A 276 -15.57 1.11 -17.35
CA VAL A 276 -15.98 -0.25 -16.99
C VAL A 276 -17.01 -0.20 -15.86
N PHE A 277 -16.67 0.52 -14.79
CA PHE A 277 -17.59 0.79 -13.68
C PHE A 277 -17.22 2.06 -12.91
N LEU A 278 -18.19 2.53 -12.13
CA LEU A 278 -18.04 3.57 -11.14
C LEU A 278 -18.67 3.11 -9.82
N PHE A 279 -17.91 3.10 -8.74
CA PHE A 279 -18.39 2.78 -7.39
C PHE A 279 -18.27 4.02 -6.51
N ILE A 280 -19.27 4.25 -5.65
CA ILE A 280 -19.29 5.38 -4.70
C ILE A 280 -19.05 4.82 -3.31
N GLY A 281 -17.96 5.27 -2.67
CA GLY A 281 -17.60 4.91 -1.30
C GLY A 281 -18.16 5.87 -0.24
N SER A 282 -17.78 5.61 1.00
CA SER A 282 -18.16 6.45 2.15
C SER A 282 -17.41 7.78 2.16
N ASP A 283 -16.14 7.76 1.74
CA ASP A 283 -15.27 8.94 1.70
C ASP A 283 -14.29 8.87 0.52
N ALA A 284 -13.41 9.89 0.39
CA ALA A 284 -12.36 9.96 -0.63
C ALA A 284 -11.53 8.66 -0.66
N PHE A 285 -11.24 8.16 -1.85
CA PHE A 285 -10.35 7.04 -2.03
C PHE A 285 -8.90 7.52 -2.09
N ASN A 286 -8.02 6.92 -1.28
CA ASN A 286 -6.60 7.25 -1.23
C ASN A 286 -5.73 6.29 -2.05
N CYS A 287 -6.08 5.02 -2.06
CA CYS A 287 -5.30 3.97 -2.71
C CYS A 287 -6.19 2.87 -3.26
N CYS A 288 -5.69 2.15 -4.25
CA CYS A 288 -6.36 0.98 -4.83
C CYS A 288 -5.34 -0.02 -5.35
N THR A 289 -5.76 -1.28 -5.44
CA THR A 289 -4.96 -2.36 -6.01
C THR A 289 -5.84 -3.49 -6.54
N PHE A 290 -5.34 -4.25 -7.50
CA PHE A 290 -5.95 -5.50 -7.92
C PHE A 290 -5.44 -6.66 -7.07
N LEU A 291 -6.34 -7.54 -6.65
CA LEU A 291 -6.01 -8.84 -6.05
C LEU A 291 -5.91 -9.91 -7.13
N SER A 292 -6.78 -9.85 -8.11
CA SER A 292 -6.85 -10.76 -9.27
C SER A 292 -7.43 -10.05 -10.48
N GLY A 293 -7.66 -10.76 -11.58
CA GLY A 293 -8.26 -10.20 -12.80
C GLY A 293 -9.67 -9.64 -12.64
N PHE A 294 -10.37 -9.98 -11.56
CA PHE A 294 -11.72 -9.51 -11.28
C PHE A 294 -11.94 -8.98 -9.85
N LEU A 295 -11.05 -9.26 -8.91
CA LEU A 295 -11.13 -8.76 -7.54
C LEU A 295 -10.16 -7.60 -7.32
N LEU A 296 -10.62 -6.59 -6.63
CA LEU A 296 -9.83 -5.41 -6.29
C LEU A 296 -10.09 -4.93 -4.87
N LEU A 297 -9.19 -4.12 -4.37
CA LEU A 297 -9.30 -3.40 -3.10
C LEU A 297 -9.16 -1.90 -3.32
N ALA A 298 -9.90 -1.13 -2.52
CA ALA A 298 -9.77 0.31 -2.46
C ALA A 298 -9.92 0.82 -1.02
N GLY A 299 -8.99 1.67 -0.60
CA GLY A 299 -8.92 2.23 0.73
C GLY A 299 -9.36 3.68 0.75
N THR A 300 -10.10 4.05 1.79
CA THR A 300 -10.70 5.39 1.94
C THR A 300 -10.09 6.19 3.08
N GLN A 301 -10.40 7.51 3.06
CA GLN A 301 -9.95 8.48 4.05
C GLN A 301 -10.57 8.23 5.44
N ASP A 302 -11.76 7.65 5.52
CA ASP A 302 -12.44 7.27 6.76
C ASP A 302 -12.09 5.87 7.27
N GLY A 303 -11.08 5.21 6.68
CA GLY A 303 -10.52 3.94 7.17
C GLY A 303 -11.20 2.68 6.66
N ASN A 304 -12.12 2.77 5.70
CA ASN A 304 -12.74 1.60 5.09
C ASN A 304 -11.86 1.04 3.97
N ILE A 305 -11.80 -0.28 3.90
CA ILE A 305 -11.22 -1.02 2.78
C ILE A 305 -12.34 -1.78 2.10
N TYR A 306 -12.66 -1.39 0.89
CA TYR A 306 -13.67 -2.03 0.06
C TYR A 306 -13.03 -3.11 -0.80
N GLN A 307 -13.56 -4.33 -0.72
CA GLN A 307 -13.27 -5.40 -1.67
C GLN A 307 -14.41 -5.47 -2.67
N LEU A 308 -14.10 -5.32 -3.96
CA LEU A 308 -15.09 -5.29 -5.04
C LEU A 308 -14.80 -6.36 -6.08
N ASP A 309 -15.86 -6.90 -6.66
CA ASP A 309 -15.80 -7.73 -7.87
C ASP A 309 -16.17 -6.86 -9.08
N VAL A 310 -15.25 -6.73 -10.02
CA VAL A 310 -15.42 -5.92 -11.25
C VAL A 310 -16.66 -6.38 -12.06
N ARG A 311 -17.01 -7.66 -11.99
CA ARG A 311 -18.16 -8.24 -12.68
C ARG A 311 -19.51 -7.84 -12.06
N ASN A 312 -19.50 -7.49 -10.77
CA ASN A 312 -20.66 -7.01 -10.03
C ASN A 312 -20.30 -5.86 -9.08
N PRO A 313 -19.96 -4.68 -9.60
CA PRO A 313 -19.44 -3.57 -8.79
C PRO A 313 -20.52 -2.79 -8.03
N ARG A 314 -21.79 -3.22 -8.08
CA ARG A 314 -22.91 -2.49 -7.44
C ARG A 314 -22.85 -2.53 -5.91
N ALA A 315 -22.30 -3.59 -5.36
CA ALA A 315 -22.10 -3.74 -3.92
C ALA A 315 -20.73 -4.35 -3.64
N PRO A 316 -20.07 -3.96 -2.54
CA PRO A 316 -18.81 -4.56 -2.15
C PRO A 316 -19.02 -6.03 -1.74
N VAL A 317 -18.08 -6.88 -2.09
CA VAL A 317 -18.01 -8.26 -1.61
C VAL A 317 -17.80 -8.26 -0.09
N GLN A 318 -16.93 -7.35 0.37
CA GLN A 318 -16.63 -7.16 1.78
C GLN A 318 -16.20 -5.71 2.02
N VAL A 319 -16.51 -5.20 3.21
CA VAL A 319 -15.96 -3.95 3.73
C VAL A 319 -15.21 -4.27 5.01
N ILE A 320 -13.94 -3.94 5.06
CA ILE A 320 -13.08 -4.13 6.21
C ILE A 320 -12.86 -2.76 6.84
N HIS A 321 -13.23 -2.63 8.11
CA HIS A 321 -13.02 -1.42 8.92
C HIS A 321 -12.29 -1.81 10.19
N ARG A 322 -11.15 -1.17 10.46
CA ARG A 322 -10.34 -1.44 11.67
C ARG A 322 -10.23 -0.24 12.58
N SER A 323 -9.77 0.86 12.04
CA SER A 323 -9.73 2.15 12.72
C SER A 323 -10.32 3.21 11.80
N GLY A 324 -10.77 4.31 12.34
CA GLY A 324 -11.22 5.45 11.53
C GLY A 324 -10.07 6.22 10.86
N ALA A 325 -8.84 5.68 10.90
CA ALA A 325 -7.67 6.31 10.29
C ALA A 325 -7.62 6.05 8.79
N PRO A 326 -7.15 7.04 8.00
CA PRO A 326 -7.03 6.90 6.55
C PRO A 326 -6.24 5.66 6.13
N VAL A 327 -6.74 4.92 5.15
CA VAL A 327 -5.99 3.86 4.49
C VAL A 327 -5.03 4.50 3.50
N LEU A 328 -3.73 4.35 3.68
CA LEU A 328 -2.71 5.05 2.91
C LEU A 328 -2.08 4.18 1.83
N SER A 329 -1.94 2.88 2.07
CA SER A 329 -1.40 1.95 1.10
C SER A 329 -2.11 0.60 1.15
N LEU A 330 -2.33 0.03 -0.03
CA LEU A 330 -2.83 -1.33 -0.23
C LEU A 330 -1.89 -2.03 -1.20
N LEU A 331 -1.51 -3.25 -0.86
CA LEU A 331 -0.64 -4.09 -1.67
C LEU A 331 -1.19 -5.51 -1.70
N SER A 332 -1.39 -6.06 -2.88
CA SER A 332 -1.71 -7.49 -3.06
C SER A 332 -0.53 -8.33 -2.59
N PHE A 333 -0.79 -9.32 -1.76
CA PHE A 333 0.25 -10.17 -1.18
C PHE A 333 -0.24 -11.60 -1.04
N ARG A 334 0.35 -12.53 -1.81
CA ARG A 334 -0.07 -13.93 -1.90
C ARG A 334 -1.58 -14.03 -2.25
N ASP A 335 -2.36 -14.74 -1.47
CA ASP A 335 -3.82 -14.90 -1.54
C ASP A 335 -4.60 -13.85 -0.75
N GLY A 336 -3.92 -12.81 -0.27
CA GLY A 336 -4.51 -11.72 0.49
C GLY A 336 -3.89 -10.36 0.18
N PHE A 337 -3.74 -9.53 1.20
CA PHE A 337 -3.21 -8.18 1.04
C PHE A 337 -2.52 -7.64 2.29
N ILE A 338 -1.75 -6.60 2.10
CA ILE A 338 -1.17 -5.78 3.15
C ILE A 338 -1.80 -4.39 3.06
N ALA A 339 -2.22 -3.85 4.21
CA ALA A 339 -2.73 -2.49 4.33
C ALA A 339 -1.91 -1.71 5.34
N SER A 340 -1.79 -0.39 5.12
CA SER A 340 -1.23 0.55 6.08
C SER A 340 -2.13 1.76 6.26
N GLN A 341 -2.15 2.33 7.47
CA GLN A 341 -3.07 3.39 7.87
C GLN A 341 -2.35 4.61 8.47
N GLY A 342 -3.10 5.70 8.60
CA GLY A 342 -2.61 6.97 9.10
C GLY A 342 -2.34 7.02 10.61
N ASP A 343 -2.81 6.03 11.37
CA ASP A 343 -2.56 5.88 12.80
C ASP A 343 -1.31 5.02 13.12
N GLY A 344 -0.54 4.66 12.10
CA GLY A 344 0.64 3.82 12.24
C GLY A 344 0.36 2.32 12.15
N SER A 345 -0.90 1.91 12.12
CA SER A 345 -1.23 0.50 11.96
C SER A 345 -0.90 0.01 10.55
N SER A 346 -0.33 -1.18 10.51
CA SER A 346 -0.07 -1.90 9.25
C SER A 346 -0.34 -3.37 9.49
N PHE A 347 -1.06 -4.02 8.59
CA PHE A 347 -1.50 -5.38 8.83
C PHE A 347 -1.61 -6.20 7.53
N ILE A 348 -1.53 -7.52 7.70
CA ILE A 348 -1.65 -8.50 6.61
C ILE A 348 -2.90 -9.32 6.85
N VAL A 349 -3.72 -9.44 5.82
CA VAL A 349 -4.88 -10.33 5.77
C VAL A 349 -4.60 -11.38 4.71
N GLN A 350 -4.76 -12.66 5.06
CA GLN A 350 -4.66 -13.79 4.14
C GLN A 350 -5.89 -14.67 4.30
N GLN A 351 -6.33 -15.30 3.20
CA GLN A 351 -7.58 -16.09 3.21
C GLN A 351 -7.46 -17.40 4.00
N ASP A 352 -6.27 -17.97 4.05
CA ASP A 352 -5.96 -19.23 4.73
C ASP A 352 -5.62 -19.08 6.21
N LEU A 353 -5.57 -17.84 6.73
CA LEU A 353 -5.28 -17.56 8.13
C LEU A 353 -6.51 -17.07 8.89
N ASP A 354 -6.80 -17.70 10.02
CA ASP A 354 -7.86 -17.29 10.95
C ASP A 354 -7.48 -16.08 11.81
N TYR A 355 -6.32 -15.46 11.52
CA TYR A 355 -5.80 -14.31 12.26
C TYR A 355 -5.16 -13.28 11.35
N VAL A 356 -5.12 -12.04 11.83
CA VAL A 356 -4.45 -10.93 11.17
C VAL A 356 -3.03 -10.81 11.70
N ILE A 357 -2.08 -10.50 10.81
CA ILE A 357 -0.69 -10.21 11.21
C ILE A 357 -0.52 -8.71 11.29
N GLU A 358 -0.18 -8.21 12.47
CA GLU A 358 0.08 -6.80 12.74
C GLU A 358 1.58 -6.50 12.61
N LEU A 359 1.93 -5.52 11.81
CA LEU A 359 3.30 -5.01 11.69
C LEU A 359 3.47 -3.87 12.68
N THR A 360 4.35 -4.02 13.67
CA THR A 360 4.53 -3.04 14.75
C THR A 360 5.70 -2.10 14.49
N GLY A 361 5.81 -1.01 15.26
CA GLY A 361 6.98 -0.12 15.32
C GLY A 361 6.76 1.29 14.79
N ALA A 362 5.65 1.59 14.12
CA ALA A 362 5.37 2.93 13.60
C ALA A 362 4.78 3.89 14.67
N ASP A 363 4.38 3.37 15.82
CA ASP A 363 4.00 4.12 17.05
C ASP A 363 3.12 5.37 16.82
N CYS A 364 1.98 5.19 16.15
CA CYS A 364 1.01 6.25 15.80
C CYS A 364 1.47 7.20 14.66
N ASP A 365 2.61 6.99 14.06
CA ASP A 365 3.04 7.75 12.89
C ASP A 365 2.54 7.09 11.58
N PRO A 366 1.94 7.88 10.66
CA PRO A 366 1.43 7.35 9.40
C PRO A 366 2.42 6.51 8.62
N VAL A 367 2.01 5.31 8.23
CA VAL A 367 2.78 4.44 7.34
C VAL A 367 2.29 4.68 5.91
N TYR A 368 3.08 5.40 5.13
CA TYR A 368 2.66 5.89 3.82
C TYR A 368 2.70 4.84 2.71
N LYS A 369 3.66 3.92 2.76
CA LYS A 369 3.79 2.89 1.71
C LYS A 369 4.33 1.60 2.26
N VAL A 370 3.90 0.51 1.64
CA VAL A 370 4.39 -0.84 1.88
C VAL A 370 4.91 -1.40 0.56
N ALA A 371 6.05 -2.08 0.60
CA ALA A 371 6.59 -2.86 -0.50
C ALA A 371 7.06 -4.22 0.00
N THR A 372 7.11 -5.19 -0.90
CA THR A 372 7.48 -6.57 -0.57
C THR A 372 8.50 -7.13 -1.54
N TRP A 373 9.35 -8.00 -1.02
CA TRP A 373 10.20 -8.86 -1.84
C TRP A 373 10.31 -10.22 -1.17
N GLU A 374 9.84 -11.27 -1.86
CA GLU A 374 9.75 -12.63 -1.31
C GLU A 374 9.03 -12.68 0.05
N LYS A 375 9.75 -13.05 1.12
CA LYS A 375 9.25 -13.11 2.49
C LYS A 375 9.54 -11.84 3.31
N GLN A 376 10.05 -10.79 2.68
CA GLN A 376 10.39 -9.54 3.34
C GLN A 376 9.33 -8.47 3.02
N ILE A 377 8.98 -7.71 4.04
CA ILE A 377 8.08 -6.56 3.94
C ILE A 377 8.85 -5.33 4.39
N TYR A 378 8.69 -4.26 3.63
CA TYR A 378 9.28 -2.96 3.93
C TYR A 378 8.19 -1.93 4.08
N THR A 379 8.27 -1.10 5.12
CA THR A 379 7.34 0.01 5.35
C THR A 379 8.10 1.31 5.47
N CYS A 380 7.52 2.41 4.98
CA CYS A 380 8.03 3.75 5.23
C CYS A 380 7.01 4.58 5.98
N CYS A 381 7.51 5.47 6.82
CA CYS A 381 6.72 6.16 7.80
C CYS A 381 7.08 7.65 7.88
N ARG A 382 6.17 8.45 8.48
CA ARG A 382 6.37 9.86 8.75
C ARG A 382 7.59 10.13 9.63
N ASP A 383 7.96 9.19 10.49
CA ASP A 383 9.13 9.28 11.37
C ASP A 383 10.49 9.24 10.65
N GLY A 384 10.49 9.08 9.32
CA GLY A 384 11.72 9.03 8.50
C GLY A 384 12.41 7.66 8.52
N LEU A 385 11.80 6.64 9.08
CA LEU A 385 12.37 5.31 9.19
C LEU A 385 11.81 4.37 8.11
N VAL A 386 12.67 3.49 7.63
CA VAL A 386 12.28 2.32 6.86
C VAL A 386 12.42 1.09 7.75
N ARG A 387 11.33 0.33 7.89
CA ARG A 387 11.31 -0.90 8.69
C ARG A 387 11.23 -2.10 7.77
N ARG A 388 12.06 -3.09 8.03
CA ARG A 388 12.06 -4.38 7.34
C ARG A 388 11.57 -5.46 8.28
N TYR A 389 10.55 -6.18 7.86
CA TYR A 389 10.00 -7.35 8.55
C TYR A 389 10.35 -8.62 7.77
N GLN A 390 10.52 -9.72 8.49
CA GLN A 390 10.79 -11.02 7.93
C GLN A 390 9.65 -11.97 8.26
N LEU A 391 9.01 -12.52 7.25
CA LEU A 391 8.00 -13.56 7.41
C LEU A 391 8.70 -14.93 7.35
N SER A 392 9.20 -15.39 8.47
CA SER A 392 10.00 -16.63 8.52
C SER A 392 9.16 -17.90 8.49
N ASP A 393 7.86 -17.84 8.87
CA ASP A 393 7.04 -19.02 9.17
C ASP A 393 5.57 -18.86 8.73
N LEU A 394 5.37 -18.43 7.49
CA LEU A 394 4.06 -18.43 6.82
C LEU A 394 4.11 -19.28 5.57
#